data_34de688a1b2b4b4e3c6df942493babe4
#
_entry.id   34de688a1b2b4b4e3c6df942493babe4
#
_cell.length_a   1.000
_cell.length_b   1.000
_cell.length_c   1.000
_cell.angle_alpha   90.00
_cell.angle_beta   90.00
_cell.angle_gamma   90.00
#
_symmetry.space_group_name_H-M   'P 1'
#
loop_
_entity.id
_entity.type
_entity.pdbx_description
1 polymer ?
#
loop_
_entity_poly.entity_id
_entity_poly.type
_entity_poly.pdbx_seq_one_letter_code
_entity_poly.pdbx_strand_id
1 'polypeptide(L)'
;MFTVRKYRLTTVQRLAIAGDALAKFSLDTNMRTPLDELDGEQLHLFAIARAYAANPGVLLADEPMRGLDEISSRHVAHRLFTCGKPVVFATHNVDLIRNDEFNITRVIVMDEGEIAFDGEPASASAYYAQLIRSKYRQISSTQ
;
A
#
# COMPACT_ATOMS: atom_id res chain seq x y z
N MET A 1 -6.79 4.29 -16.77
CA MET A 1 -8.16 4.69 -17.16
C MET A 1 -9.18 3.54 -17.13
N PHE A 2 -8.89 2.40 -16.48
CA PHE A 2 -9.77 1.21 -16.45
C PHE A 2 -10.86 1.27 -15.37
N THR A 3 -10.69 2.03 -14.34
CA THR A 3 -11.44 1.91 -13.10
C THR A 3 -12.83 2.58 -13.12
N VAL A 4 -13.02 3.60 -13.96
CA VAL A 4 -14.28 4.39 -14.03
C VAL A 4 -15.21 3.94 -15.17
N ARG A 5 -14.82 2.91 -15.92
CA ARG A 5 -15.58 2.43 -17.09
C ARG A 5 -16.89 1.70 -16.75
N LYS A 6 -17.04 1.27 -15.49
CA LYS A 6 -18.22 0.51 -15.03
C LYS A 6 -19.50 1.36 -14.91
N TYR A 7 -19.35 2.69 -14.83
CA TYR A 7 -20.46 3.62 -14.73
C TYR A 7 -20.57 4.44 -16.01
N ARG A 8 -21.79 4.69 -16.50
CA ARG A 8 -22.06 5.59 -17.62
C ARG A 8 -21.90 7.07 -17.15
N LEU A 9 -20.66 7.44 -16.81
CA LEU A 9 -20.34 8.79 -16.35
C LEU A 9 -20.07 9.72 -17.55
N THR A 10 -20.52 10.95 -17.45
CA THR A 10 -20.15 12.02 -18.38
C THR A 10 -18.67 12.37 -18.23
N THR A 11 -18.09 13.04 -19.22
CA THR A 11 -16.70 13.52 -19.15
C THR A 11 -16.49 14.46 -17.95
N VAL A 12 -17.45 15.33 -17.66
CA VAL A 12 -17.39 16.24 -16.50
C VAL A 12 -17.33 15.46 -15.19
N GLN A 13 -18.20 14.46 -15.02
CA GLN A 13 -18.19 13.61 -13.82
C GLN A 13 -16.89 12.84 -13.64
N ARG A 14 -16.31 12.34 -14.74
CA ARG A 14 -15.00 11.64 -14.67
C ARG A 14 -13.88 12.58 -14.26
N LEU A 15 -13.86 13.81 -14.79
CA LEU A 15 -12.86 14.81 -14.43
C LEU A 15 -13.01 15.25 -12.96
N ALA A 16 -14.23 15.41 -12.47
CA ALA A 16 -14.48 15.72 -11.06
C ALA A 16 -13.96 14.61 -10.15
N ILE A 17 -14.33 13.34 -10.39
CA ILE A 17 -13.85 12.20 -9.62
C ILE A 17 -12.32 12.09 -9.64
N ALA A 18 -11.70 12.31 -10.80
CA ALA A 18 -10.25 12.28 -10.92
C ALA A 18 -9.59 13.43 -10.14
N GLY A 19 -10.15 14.64 -10.23
CA GLY A 19 -9.67 15.81 -9.49
C GLY A 19 -9.76 15.61 -7.97
N ASP A 20 -10.91 15.13 -7.49
CA ASP A 20 -11.11 14.84 -6.06
C ASP A 20 -10.14 13.77 -5.54
N ALA A 21 -9.91 12.72 -6.34
CA ALA A 21 -8.95 11.69 -5.97
C ALA A 21 -7.52 12.22 -5.94
N LEU A 22 -7.10 13.01 -6.94
CA LEU A 22 -5.76 13.61 -6.96
C LEU A 22 -5.56 14.59 -5.79
N ALA A 23 -6.54 15.45 -5.50
CA ALA A 23 -6.48 16.38 -4.37
C ALA A 23 -6.35 15.64 -3.04
N LYS A 24 -7.09 14.53 -2.85
CA LYS A 24 -7.00 13.72 -1.63
C LYS A 24 -5.60 13.17 -1.37
N PHE A 25 -4.84 12.88 -2.42
CA PHE A 25 -3.48 12.37 -2.33
C PHE A 25 -2.41 13.45 -2.60
N SER A 26 -2.77 14.74 -2.51
CA SER A 26 -1.87 15.89 -2.68
C SER A 26 -1.19 15.96 -4.07
N LEU A 27 -1.91 15.52 -5.10
CA LEU A 27 -1.47 15.55 -6.50
C LEU A 27 -2.27 16.55 -7.35
N ASP A 28 -3.01 17.44 -6.74
CA ASP A 28 -3.81 18.45 -7.43
C ASP A 28 -2.98 19.41 -8.30
N THR A 29 -1.76 19.73 -7.86
CA THR A 29 -0.80 20.54 -8.63
C THR A 29 -0.20 19.77 -9.82
N ASN A 30 -0.27 18.44 -9.82
CA ASN A 30 0.29 17.55 -10.84
C ASN A 30 -0.73 17.09 -11.88
N MET A 31 -1.95 17.64 -11.89
CA MET A 31 -3.04 17.17 -12.77
C MET A 31 -2.70 17.18 -14.28
N ARG A 32 -1.74 17.99 -14.70
CA ARG A 32 -1.30 18.12 -16.10
C ARG A 32 0.12 17.62 -16.32
N THR A 33 0.79 17.16 -15.28
CA THR A 33 2.16 16.63 -15.37
C THR A 33 2.12 15.26 -16.04
N PRO A 34 2.93 15.02 -17.08
CA PRO A 34 3.12 13.70 -17.67
C PRO A 34 3.60 12.68 -16.62
N LEU A 35 3.22 11.41 -16.77
CA LEU A 35 3.57 10.39 -15.79
C LEU A 35 5.08 10.14 -15.68
N ASP A 36 5.82 10.36 -16.75
CA ASP A 36 7.28 10.22 -16.83
C ASP A 36 8.04 11.38 -16.18
N GLU A 37 7.33 12.47 -15.84
CA GLU A 37 7.88 13.61 -15.09
C GLU A 37 7.57 13.54 -13.58
N LEU A 38 6.74 12.57 -13.14
CA LEU A 38 6.46 12.36 -11.72
C LEU A 38 7.64 11.65 -11.04
N ASP A 39 7.97 12.08 -9.83
CA ASP A 39 8.94 11.38 -9.00
C ASP A 39 8.39 10.06 -8.43
N GLY A 40 9.24 9.28 -7.75
CA GLY A 40 8.86 7.97 -7.22
C GLY A 40 7.70 8.03 -6.22
N GLU A 41 7.69 9.00 -5.33
CA GLU A 41 6.62 9.21 -4.35
C GLU A 41 5.29 9.55 -5.05
N GLN A 42 5.34 10.51 -5.97
CA GLN A 42 4.17 10.95 -6.74
C GLN A 42 3.57 9.81 -7.57
N LEU A 43 4.40 8.93 -8.14
CA LEU A 43 3.93 7.75 -8.88
C LEU A 43 3.18 6.77 -7.98
N HIS A 44 3.67 6.52 -6.76
CA HIS A 44 2.97 5.68 -5.78
C HIS A 44 1.65 6.31 -5.34
N LEU A 45 1.64 7.59 -5.00
CA LEU A 45 0.42 8.33 -4.64
C LEU A 45 -0.58 8.34 -5.80
N PHE A 46 -0.12 8.51 -7.04
CA PHE A 46 -0.96 8.44 -8.23
C PHE A 46 -1.60 7.06 -8.42
N ALA A 47 -0.84 5.97 -8.18
CA ALA A 47 -1.38 4.62 -8.26
C ALA A 47 -2.50 4.40 -7.22
N ILE A 48 -2.31 4.90 -5.99
CA ILE A 48 -3.31 4.85 -4.93
C ILE A 48 -4.53 5.71 -5.29
N ALA A 49 -4.33 6.94 -5.74
CA ALA A 49 -5.40 7.85 -6.17
C ALA A 49 -6.25 7.25 -7.29
N ARG A 50 -5.62 6.60 -8.27
CA ARG A 50 -6.30 5.90 -9.35
C ARG A 50 -7.16 4.74 -8.84
N ALA A 51 -6.67 3.95 -7.88
CA ALA A 51 -7.43 2.87 -7.26
C ALA A 51 -8.60 3.43 -6.44
N TYR A 52 -8.35 4.49 -5.67
CA TYR A 52 -9.34 5.19 -4.84
C TYR A 52 -10.48 5.80 -5.67
N ALA A 53 -10.19 6.39 -6.83
CA ALA A 53 -11.17 7.00 -7.73
C ALA A 53 -12.26 6.02 -8.20
N ALA A 54 -12.01 4.71 -8.14
CA ALA A 54 -13.00 3.67 -8.39
C ALA A 54 -14.05 3.53 -7.28
N ASN A 55 -13.90 4.25 -6.19
CA ASN A 55 -14.69 4.12 -4.98
C ASN A 55 -14.83 2.64 -4.51
N PRO A 56 -13.71 1.92 -4.29
CA PRO A 56 -13.74 0.53 -3.88
C PRO A 56 -14.23 0.37 -2.44
N GLY A 57 -14.76 -0.82 -2.11
CA GLY A 57 -15.07 -1.18 -0.72
C GLY A 57 -13.81 -1.47 0.11
N VAL A 58 -12.73 -1.91 -0.55
CA VAL A 58 -11.42 -2.20 0.05
C VAL A 58 -10.32 -1.90 -0.96
N LEU A 59 -9.20 -1.36 -0.50
CA LEU A 59 -7.98 -1.19 -1.30
C LEU A 59 -7.06 -2.39 -1.07
N LEU A 60 -6.55 -2.95 -2.16
CA LEU A 60 -5.53 -4.00 -2.13
C LEU A 60 -4.21 -3.40 -2.62
N ALA A 61 -3.14 -3.57 -1.84
CA ALA A 61 -1.82 -3.05 -2.18
C ALA A 61 -0.74 -4.12 -1.97
N ASP A 62 0.10 -4.30 -2.97
CA ASP A 62 1.24 -5.20 -2.92
C ASP A 62 2.52 -4.37 -2.90
N GLU A 63 3.31 -4.51 -1.82
CA GLU A 63 4.55 -3.76 -1.56
C GLU A 63 4.42 -2.24 -1.85
N PRO A 64 3.43 -1.55 -1.26
CA PRO A 64 3.05 -0.20 -1.69
C PRO A 64 4.11 0.88 -1.47
N MET A 65 5.18 0.62 -0.72
CA MET A 65 6.30 1.54 -0.47
C MET A 65 7.61 1.06 -1.10
N ARG A 66 7.58 0.02 -1.93
CA ARG A 66 8.78 -0.57 -2.49
C ARG A 66 9.57 0.42 -3.35
N GLY A 67 10.86 0.56 -3.06
CA GLY A 67 11.77 1.43 -3.83
C GLY A 67 11.75 2.89 -3.43
N LEU A 68 10.99 3.26 -2.40
CA LEU A 68 11.00 4.60 -1.81
C LEU A 68 12.02 4.68 -0.67
N ASP A 69 12.57 5.87 -0.46
CA ASP A 69 13.32 6.20 0.75
C ASP A 69 12.40 6.23 1.99
N GLU A 70 12.98 6.35 3.18
CA GLU A 70 12.24 6.29 4.45
C GLU A 70 11.19 7.42 4.57
N ILE A 71 11.52 8.63 4.12
CA ILE A 71 10.62 9.81 4.25
C ILE A 71 9.43 9.64 3.32
N SER A 72 9.69 9.35 2.05
CA SER A 72 8.65 9.10 1.03
C SER A 72 7.79 7.88 1.38
N SER A 73 8.40 6.81 1.91
CA SER A 73 7.68 5.62 2.37
C SER A 73 6.68 5.95 3.47
N ARG A 74 7.10 6.75 4.46
CA ARG A 74 6.23 7.18 5.57
C ARG A 74 5.09 8.06 5.07
N HIS A 75 5.36 8.97 4.15
CA HIS A 75 4.33 9.84 3.57
C HIS A 75 3.30 9.04 2.76
N VAL A 76 3.74 8.15 1.88
CA VAL A 76 2.85 7.28 1.09
C VAL A 76 2.02 6.37 2.00
N ALA A 77 2.64 5.77 3.03
CA ALA A 77 1.95 4.94 4.01
C ALA A 77 0.86 5.73 4.74
N HIS A 78 1.19 6.91 5.26
CA HIS A 78 0.22 7.77 5.91
C HIS A 78 -0.98 8.08 5.00
N ARG A 79 -0.73 8.45 3.74
CA ARG A 79 -1.80 8.73 2.77
C ARG A 79 -2.65 7.50 2.46
N LEU A 80 -2.05 6.33 2.34
CA LEU A 80 -2.76 5.08 2.08
C LEU A 80 -3.67 4.69 3.25
N PHE A 81 -3.12 4.67 4.48
CA PHE A 81 -3.85 4.18 5.65
C PHE A 81 -4.86 5.17 6.22
N THR A 82 -4.71 6.47 5.91
CA THR A 82 -5.66 7.53 6.33
C THR A 82 -6.66 7.93 5.24
N CYS A 83 -6.69 7.24 4.11
CA CYS A 83 -7.57 7.61 3.00
C CYS A 83 -9.07 7.39 3.27
N GLY A 84 -9.43 6.74 4.38
CA GLY A 84 -10.83 6.47 4.77
C GLY A 84 -11.43 5.23 4.08
N LYS A 85 -10.58 4.33 3.58
CA LYS A 85 -10.98 3.02 3.06
C LYS A 85 -10.28 1.92 3.86
N PRO A 86 -10.93 0.77 4.06
CA PRO A 86 -10.22 -0.44 4.50
C PRO A 86 -9.09 -0.77 3.53
N VAL A 87 -7.93 -1.14 4.06
CA VAL A 87 -6.74 -1.51 3.29
C VAL A 87 -6.31 -2.91 3.65
N VAL A 88 -6.07 -3.75 2.67
CA VAL A 88 -5.35 -5.01 2.79
C VAL A 88 -4.07 -4.86 1.99
N PHE A 89 -2.94 -5.13 2.60
CA PHE A 89 -1.65 -4.98 1.91
C PHE A 89 -0.71 -6.14 2.23
N ALA A 90 0.17 -6.45 1.28
CA ALA A 90 1.27 -7.37 1.46
C ALA A 90 2.57 -6.57 1.56
N THR A 91 3.42 -6.96 2.49
CA THR A 91 4.75 -6.36 2.66
C THR A 91 5.69 -7.28 3.44
N HIS A 92 6.98 -7.12 3.23
CA HIS A 92 8.03 -7.69 4.08
C HIS A 92 8.59 -6.68 5.10
N ASN A 93 8.08 -5.44 5.10
CA ASN A 93 8.53 -4.40 6.01
C ASN A 93 7.80 -4.49 7.36
N VAL A 94 8.51 -5.06 8.35
CA VAL A 94 7.98 -5.27 9.71
C VAL A 94 7.76 -3.96 10.46
N ASP A 95 8.56 -2.93 10.18
CA ASP A 95 8.44 -1.63 10.85
C ASP A 95 7.14 -0.93 10.47
N LEU A 96 6.68 -1.11 9.24
CA LEU A 96 5.39 -0.64 8.80
C LEU A 96 4.23 -1.29 9.59
N ILE A 97 4.35 -2.60 9.84
CA ILE A 97 3.33 -3.38 10.56
C ILE A 97 3.24 -2.95 12.04
N ARG A 98 4.36 -2.53 12.64
CA ARG A 98 4.46 -2.12 14.04
C ARG A 98 4.08 -0.66 14.28
N ASN A 99 3.84 0.11 13.24
CA ASN A 99 3.52 1.52 13.39
C ASN A 99 2.07 1.71 13.83
N ASP A 100 1.89 2.15 15.08
CA ASP A 100 0.59 2.37 15.70
C ASP A 100 -0.27 3.43 14.97
N GLU A 101 0.36 4.36 14.24
CA GLU A 101 -0.34 5.38 13.45
C GLU A 101 -1.24 4.79 12.36
N PHE A 102 -0.92 3.58 11.88
CA PHE A 102 -1.63 2.95 10.77
C PHE A 102 -2.79 2.07 11.23
N ASN A 103 -2.95 1.86 12.52
CA ASN A 103 -4.04 1.11 13.13
C ASN A 103 -4.29 -0.25 12.46
N ILE A 104 -3.20 -0.99 12.21
CA ILE A 104 -3.26 -2.34 11.65
C ILE A 104 -3.78 -3.27 12.74
N THR A 105 -4.86 -3.97 12.46
CA THR A 105 -5.56 -4.78 13.47
C THR A 105 -5.30 -6.29 13.35
N ARG A 106 -4.88 -6.76 12.18
CA ARG A 106 -4.65 -8.18 11.90
C ARG A 106 -3.54 -8.36 10.89
N VAL A 107 -2.67 -9.32 11.15
CA VAL A 107 -1.56 -9.68 10.27
C VAL A 107 -1.58 -11.19 10.04
N ILE A 108 -1.43 -11.57 8.77
CA ILE A 108 -1.26 -12.95 8.35
C ILE A 108 0.18 -13.10 7.85
N VAL A 109 0.92 -14.05 8.43
CA VAL A 109 2.24 -14.44 7.91
C VAL A 109 2.06 -15.63 7.01
N MET A 110 2.52 -15.50 5.77
CA MET A 110 2.53 -16.59 4.81
C MET A 110 3.93 -17.14 4.63
N ASP A 111 4.03 -18.46 4.59
CA ASP A 111 5.28 -19.18 4.31
C ASP A 111 5.00 -20.41 3.45
N GLU A 112 5.79 -20.60 2.40
CA GLU A 112 5.69 -21.74 1.46
C GLU A 112 4.28 -21.96 0.90
N GLY A 113 3.50 -20.88 0.75
CA GLY A 113 2.13 -20.94 0.22
C GLY A 113 1.05 -21.24 1.26
N GLU A 114 1.43 -21.39 2.54
CA GLU A 114 0.51 -21.66 3.64
C GLU A 114 0.46 -20.48 4.64
N ILE A 115 -0.64 -20.41 5.41
CA ILE A 115 -0.76 -19.47 6.53
C ILE A 115 0.03 -20.04 7.71
N ALA A 116 1.19 -19.45 7.99
CA ALA A 116 2.06 -19.84 9.09
C ALA A 116 1.67 -19.19 10.42
N PHE A 117 1.05 -18.01 10.37
CA PHE A 117 0.56 -17.30 11.55
C PHE A 117 -0.60 -16.35 11.16
N ASP A 118 -1.55 -16.17 12.08
CA ASP A 118 -2.66 -15.24 11.95
C ASP A 118 -2.93 -14.61 13.33
N GLY A 119 -2.82 -13.29 13.43
CA GLY A 119 -3.02 -12.61 14.71
C GLY A 119 -2.71 -11.12 14.70
N GLU A 120 -2.44 -10.58 15.88
CA GLU A 120 -2.14 -9.16 16.07
C GLU A 120 -0.75 -8.77 15.57
N PRO A 121 -0.50 -7.50 15.24
CA PRO A 121 0.75 -7.02 14.64
C PRO A 121 2.01 -7.33 15.44
N ALA A 122 1.99 -7.17 16.77
CA ALA A 122 3.15 -7.39 17.62
C ALA A 122 3.58 -8.87 17.61
N SER A 123 2.63 -9.78 17.81
CA SER A 123 2.86 -11.23 17.79
C SER A 123 3.28 -11.74 16.42
N ALA A 124 2.63 -11.24 15.36
CA ALA A 124 2.97 -11.57 13.98
C ALA A 124 4.40 -11.13 13.61
N SER A 125 4.79 -9.94 14.02
CA SER A 125 6.13 -9.40 13.81
C SER A 125 7.21 -10.22 14.54
N ALA A 126 6.93 -10.64 15.78
CA ALA A 126 7.82 -11.50 16.53
C ALA A 126 7.96 -12.89 15.88
N TYR A 127 6.84 -13.47 15.44
CA TYR A 127 6.82 -14.74 14.74
C TYR A 127 7.62 -14.68 13.43
N TYR A 128 7.38 -13.66 12.60
CA TYR A 128 8.09 -13.47 11.34
C TYR A 128 9.60 -13.34 11.53
N ALA A 129 10.03 -12.57 12.54
CA ALA A 129 11.46 -12.44 12.86
C ALA A 129 12.10 -13.78 13.26
N GLN A 130 11.38 -14.65 13.99
CA GLN A 130 11.85 -15.99 14.33
C GLN A 130 11.92 -16.89 13.09
N LEU A 131 10.89 -16.85 12.24
CA LEU A 131 10.83 -17.61 11.00
C LEU A 131 12.02 -17.30 10.09
N ILE A 132 12.31 -16.01 9.86
CA ILE A 132 13.45 -15.60 9.04
C ILE A 132 14.78 -16.07 9.65
N ARG A 133 14.96 -15.95 10.97
CA ARG A 133 16.18 -16.43 11.65
C ARG A 133 16.37 -17.95 11.50
N SER A 134 15.29 -18.74 11.58
CA SER A 134 15.37 -20.20 11.43
C SER A 134 15.77 -20.59 9.99
N LYS A 135 15.20 -19.92 8.98
CA LYS A 135 15.55 -20.14 7.57
C LYS A 135 17.03 -19.80 7.28
N TYR A 136 17.53 -18.69 7.80
CA TYR A 136 18.94 -18.34 7.67
C TYR A 136 19.87 -19.40 8.27
N ARG A 137 19.55 -19.95 9.45
CA ARG A 137 20.34 -21.02 10.08
C ARG A 137 20.38 -22.29 9.23
N GLN A 138 19.25 -22.68 8.64
CA GLN A 138 19.17 -23.85 7.76
C GLN A 138 20.05 -23.71 6.52
N ILE A 139 20.02 -22.55 5.86
CA ILE A 139 20.87 -22.27 4.70
C ILE A 139 22.34 -22.31 5.06
N SER A 140 22.74 -21.74 6.20
CA SER A 140 24.14 -21.72 6.66
C SER A 140 24.66 -23.09 7.13
N SER A 141 23.78 -24.04 7.46
CA SER A 141 24.17 -25.41 7.85
C SER A 141 24.27 -26.39 6.69
N THR A 142 23.89 -25.98 5.49
CA THR A 142 23.88 -26.81 4.26
C THR A 142 25.09 -26.50 3.34
N GLN A 143 25.95 -25.55 3.73
CA GLN A 143 27.22 -25.22 3.06
C GLN A 143 28.39 -25.79 3.86
#